data_bb6168a09476293f53da7fe7867ab7e8
#
_entry.id   bb6168a09476293f53da7fe7867ab7e8
#
_cell.length_a   1.000
_cell.length_b   1.000
_cell.length_c   1.000
_cell.angle_alpha   90.00
_cell.angle_beta   90.00
_cell.angle_gamma   90.00
#
_symmetry.space_group_name_H-M   'P 1'
#
loop_
_entity.id
_entity.type
_entity.pdbx_description
1 polymer ?
#
loop_
_entity_poly.entity_id
_entity_poly.type
_entity_poly.pdbx_seq_one_letter_code
_entity_poly.pdbx_strand_id
1 'polypeptide(L)'
;IGPDGNVVAGESSRMTLFEQSETLQAQRIYVWNPTLWSVDDPKLYQCKVAIYDGETLLDTAGSTFGIRKLELDPVNGLRLNGEKILLRGGCIHHDNGPVGAATFARAEERRVELLKEAGFNSIRASHNSASAALLDACDKLGMLVMEESFDMWAETKRPFDYSLSF
;
A
#
# COMPACT_ATOMS: atom_id res chain seq x y z
N ILE A 1 6.65 14.93 4.36
CA ILE A 1 7.33 15.51 3.20
C ILE A 1 6.42 15.26 2.01
N GLY A 2 6.17 16.30 1.23
CA GLY A 2 5.35 16.25 0.03
C GLY A 2 6.06 15.61 -1.17
N PRO A 3 5.32 15.38 -2.29
CA PRO A 3 5.89 14.79 -3.51
C PRO A 3 6.99 15.63 -4.16
N ASP A 4 7.05 16.91 -3.83
CA ASP A 4 8.08 17.88 -4.28
C ASP A 4 9.33 17.90 -3.38
N GLY A 5 9.36 17.08 -2.34
CA GLY A 5 10.45 16.99 -1.37
C GLY A 5 10.40 18.03 -0.24
N ASN A 6 9.42 18.92 -0.23
CA ASN A 6 9.28 19.91 0.82
C ASN A 6 8.55 19.35 2.05
N VAL A 7 8.87 19.87 3.22
CA VAL A 7 8.12 19.55 4.44
C VAL A 7 6.78 20.28 4.38
N VAL A 8 5.69 19.52 4.37
CA VAL A 8 4.32 20.06 4.25
C VAL A 8 3.57 20.10 5.58
N ALA A 9 3.95 19.27 6.52
CA ALA A 9 3.40 19.24 7.87
C ALA A 9 4.34 18.50 8.80
N GLY A 10 4.24 18.78 10.09
CA GLY A 10 5.00 18.09 11.14
C GLY A 10 4.37 18.31 12.50
N GLU A 11 4.62 17.39 13.41
CA GLU A 11 4.16 17.45 14.80
C GLU A 11 5.23 16.83 15.70
N SER A 12 5.29 17.28 16.91
CA SER A 12 6.17 16.68 17.92
C SER A 12 5.41 16.50 19.24
N SER A 13 5.71 15.44 19.95
CA SER A 13 5.13 15.17 21.26
C SER A 13 6.17 14.56 22.18
N ARG A 14 6.04 14.86 23.47
CA ARG A 14 6.84 14.22 24.51
C ARG A 14 6.19 12.89 24.87
N MET A 15 7.03 11.89 25.13
CA MET A 15 6.61 10.59 25.63
C MET A 15 7.53 10.17 26.78
N THR A 16 7.02 9.33 27.65
CA THR A 16 7.82 8.69 28.71
C THR A 16 7.89 7.20 28.41
N LEU A 17 9.09 6.67 28.34
CA LEU A 17 9.34 5.24 28.20
C LEU A 17 9.85 4.70 29.53
N PHE A 18 9.33 3.57 29.95
CA PHE A 18 9.83 2.84 31.11
C PHE A 18 10.66 1.65 30.62
N GLU A 19 11.65 1.26 31.41
CA GLU A 19 12.46 0.09 31.11
C GLU A 19 11.58 -1.14 30.88
N GLN A 20 11.91 -1.93 29.86
CA GLN A 20 11.23 -3.17 29.49
C GLN A 20 9.74 -3.00 29.17
N SER A 21 9.31 -1.79 28.75
CA SER A 21 7.93 -1.51 28.37
C SER A 21 7.83 -1.09 26.90
N GLU A 22 6.66 -1.35 26.31
CA GLU A 22 6.27 -0.84 25.00
C GLU A 22 5.27 0.30 25.19
N THR A 23 5.39 1.35 24.39
CA THR A 23 4.47 2.48 24.42
C THR A 23 4.03 2.81 23.00
N LEU A 24 2.72 2.87 22.79
CA LEU A 24 2.14 3.33 21.54
C LEU A 24 1.87 4.83 21.63
N GLN A 25 2.53 5.61 20.77
CA GLN A 25 2.30 7.04 20.64
C GLN A 25 1.57 7.32 19.32
N ALA A 26 0.39 7.92 19.39
CA ALA A 26 -0.37 8.35 18.24
C ALA A 26 -0.30 9.86 18.05
N GLN A 27 -0.03 10.30 16.84
CA GLN A 27 -0.05 11.71 16.44
C GLN A 27 -1.00 11.88 15.25
N ARG A 28 -1.64 13.06 15.17
CA ARG A 28 -2.49 13.43 14.05
C ARG A 28 -1.92 14.64 13.36
N ILE A 29 -1.52 14.47 12.10
CA ILE A 29 -0.94 15.51 11.28
C ILE A 29 -1.92 15.84 10.15
N TYR A 30 -2.17 17.14 9.92
CA TYR A 30 -3.04 17.59 8.85
C TYR A 30 -2.21 18.12 7.68
N VAL A 31 -2.49 17.59 6.49
CA VAL A 31 -1.93 18.10 5.23
C VAL A 31 -3.02 18.89 4.51
N TRP A 32 -2.82 20.19 4.36
CA TRP A 32 -3.77 21.08 3.69
C TRP A 32 -3.57 21.06 2.18
N ASN A 33 -4.69 20.97 1.43
CA ASN A 33 -4.69 20.94 -0.04
C ASN A 33 -3.68 19.92 -0.60
N PRO A 34 -3.77 18.65 -0.22
CA PRO A 34 -2.79 17.66 -0.65
C PRO A 34 -2.84 17.43 -2.15
N THR A 35 -1.69 17.15 -2.74
CA THR A 35 -1.61 16.58 -4.08
C THR A 35 -2.06 15.13 -4.00
N LEU A 36 -3.14 14.80 -4.70
CA LEU A 36 -3.74 13.48 -4.59
C LEU A 36 -3.01 12.46 -5.49
N TRP A 37 -2.90 11.24 -4.98
CA TRP A 37 -2.43 10.11 -5.75
C TRP A 37 -3.51 9.66 -6.74
N SER A 38 -3.12 9.40 -7.97
CA SER A 38 -3.99 8.78 -8.98
C SER A 38 -3.25 7.72 -9.78
N VAL A 39 -3.97 6.93 -10.57
CA VAL A 39 -3.37 5.91 -11.42
C VAL A 39 -2.51 6.50 -12.55
N ASP A 40 -2.77 7.72 -12.97
CA ASP A 40 -2.04 8.40 -14.04
C ASP A 40 -0.96 9.35 -13.51
N ASP A 41 -1.09 9.78 -12.25
CA ASP A 41 -0.13 10.65 -11.55
C ASP A 41 0.03 10.19 -10.08
N PRO A 42 0.81 9.15 -9.82
CA PRO A 42 0.93 8.52 -8.51
C PRO A 42 1.85 9.29 -7.56
N LYS A 43 1.36 10.42 -7.05
CA LYS A 43 2.09 11.25 -6.10
C LYS A 43 2.18 10.62 -4.72
N LEU A 44 3.41 10.43 -4.23
CA LEU A 44 3.68 9.85 -2.93
C LEU A 44 4.28 10.88 -1.97
N TYR A 45 3.84 10.80 -0.73
CA TYR A 45 4.38 11.51 0.42
C TYR A 45 5.34 10.60 1.19
N GLN A 46 6.23 11.20 1.96
CA GLN A 46 7.07 10.49 2.92
C GLN A 46 6.69 10.91 4.34
N CYS A 47 6.35 9.93 5.16
CA CYS A 47 6.32 10.07 6.61
C CYS A 47 7.71 9.75 7.14
N LYS A 48 8.29 10.67 7.92
CA LYS A 48 9.54 10.45 8.65
C LYS A 48 9.28 10.63 10.13
N VAL A 49 9.68 9.68 10.91
CA VAL A 49 9.60 9.71 12.36
C VAL A 49 11.02 9.68 12.93
N ALA A 50 11.29 10.50 13.91
CA ALA A 50 12.56 10.50 14.62
C ALA A 50 12.29 10.54 16.13
N ILE A 51 13.06 9.77 16.88
CA ILE A 51 13.00 9.71 18.35
C ILE A 51 14.27 10.34 18.91
N TYR A 52 14.10 11.24 19.86
CA TYR A 52 15.19 11.94 20.50
C TYR A 52 15.16 11.76 22.01
N ASP A 53 16.34 11.73 22.62
CA ASP A 53 16.54 11.97 24.04
C ASP A 53 17.25 13.32 24.19
N GLY A 54 16.51 14.33 24.62
CA GLY A 54 16.97 15.71 24.56
C GLY A 54 17.29 16.13 23.13
N GLU A 55 18.55 16.40 22.84
CA GLU A 55 19.06 16.76 21.50
C GLU A 55 19.66 15.56 20.74
N THR A 56 19.76 14.41 21.39
CA THR A 56 20.37 13.21 20.81
C THR A 56 19.35 12.43 20.00
N LEU A 57 19.61 12.25 18.71
CA LEU A 57 18.83 11.37 17.86
C LEU A 57 19.10 9.91 18.25
N LEU A 58 18.04 9.18 18.64
CA LEU A 58 18.12 7.78 19.02
C LEU A 58 17.80 6.86 17.86
N ASP A 59 16.68 7.14 17.14
CA ASP A 59 16.21 6.27 16.05
C ASP A 59 15.39 7.04 15.05
N THR A 60 15.28 6.47 13.83
CA THR A 60 14.45 7.02 12.75
C THR A 60 13.71 5.90 12.01
N ALA A 61 12.48 6.18 11.62
CA ALA A 61 11.70 5.34 10.74
C ALA A 61 11.03 6.17 9.66
N GLY A 62 10.64 5.51 8.57
CA GLY A 62 9.94 6.19 7.49
C GLY A 62 9.12 5.25 6.65
N SER A 63 8.06 5.80 6.03
CA SER A 63 7.26 5.12 5.03
C SER A 63 6.79 6.09 3.96
N THR A 64 6.42 5.56 2.81
CA THR A 64 5.76 6.30 1.74
C THR A 64 4.27 5.98 1.73
N PHE A 65 3.45 6.95 1.31
CA PHE A 65 2.01 6.76 1.18
C PHE A 65 1.42 7.73 0.16
N GLY A 66 0.34 7.34 -0.49
CA GLY A 66 -0.46 8.23 -1.33
C GLY A 66 -1.69 8.73 -0.60
N ILE A 67 -2.09 10.00 -0.86
CA ILE A 67 -3.35 10.55 -0.36
C ILE A 67 -4.38 10.43 -1.46
N ARG A 68 -5.44 9.65 -1.23
CA ARG A 68 -6.52 9.46 -2.21
C ARG A 68 -7.86 9.26 -1.52
N LYS A 69 -8.95 9.46 -2.26
CA LYS A 69 -10.30 9.13 -1.85
C LYS A 69 -10.87 8.09 -2.79
N LEU A 70 -11.26 6.92 -2.25
CA LEU A 70 -12.00 5.90 -2.98
C LEU A 70 -13.45 5.92 -2.51
N GLU A 71 -14.38 5.94 -3.47
CA GLU A 71 -15.82 5.90 -3.22
C GLU A 71 -16.44 4.85 -4.14
N LEU A 72 -17.26 3.99 -3.56
CA LEU A 72 -18.01 2.99 -4.31
C LEU A 72 -19.48 3.08 -3.88
N ASP A 73 -20.35 3.29 -4.83
CA ASP A 73 -21.79 3.26 -4.62
C ASP A 73 -22.52 2.61 -5.81
N PRO A 74 -23.73 2.06 -5.60
CA PRO A 74 -24.43 1.31 -6.64
C PRO A 74 -24.93 2.17 -7.81
N VAL A 75 -25.01 3.49 -7.66
CA VAL A 75 -25.49 4.41 -8.70
C VAL A 75 -24.35 4.94 -9.55
N ASN A 76 -23.27 5.40 -8.90
CA ASN A 76 -22.15 6.08 -9.57
C ASN A 76 -20.95 5.17 -9.82
N GLY A 77 -20.93 3.98 -9.21
CA GLY A 77 -19.83 3.03 -9.33
C GLY A 77 -18.60 3.46 -8.54
N LEU A 78 -17.43 3.02 -8.99
CA LEU A 78 -16.15 3.34 -8.37
C LEU A 78 -15.65 4.70 -8.84
N ARG A 79 -15.28 5.54 -7.85
CA ARG A 79 -14.65 6.84 -8.08
C ARG A 79 -13.34 6.94 -7.32
N LEU A 80 -12.35 7.52 -7.96
CA LEU A 80 -11.07 7.89 -7.39
C LEU A 80 -10.98 9.41 -7.38
N ASN A 81 -10.83 10.02 -6.20
CA ASN A 81 -10.76 11.48 -6.02
C ASN A 81 -11.97 12.23 -6.59
N GLY A 82 -13.14 11.60 -6.55
CA GLY A 82 -14.39 12.15 -7.10
C GLY A 82 -14.65 11.81 -8.58
N GLU A 83 -13.64 11.40 -9.34
CA GLU A 83 -13.75 11.04 -10.75
C GLU A 83 -14.06 9.55 -10.94
N LYS A 84 -14.97 9.25 -11.85
CA LYS A 84 -15.32 7.85 -12.16
C LYS A 84 -14.13 7.12 -12.79
N ILE A 85 -13.80 5.96 -12.27
CA ILE A 85 -12.73 5.12 -12.79
C ILE A 85 -13.26 3.74 -13.19
N LEU A 86 -12.84 3.27 -14.36
CA LEU A 86 -13.08 1.92 -14.82
C LEU A 86 -11.83 1.09 -14.57
N LEU A 87 -11.98 -0.04 -13.87
CA LEU A 87 -10.88 -0.97 -13.62
C LEU A 87 -10.56 -1.74 -14.90
N ARG A 88 -9.38 -1.54 -15.42
CA ARG A 88 -8.79 -2.33 -16.50
C ARG A 88 -7.68 -3.15 -15.88
N GLY A 89 -7.95 -4.40 -15.62
CA GLY A 89 -7.04 -5.24 -14.87
C GLY A 89 -7.17 -6.72 -15.15
N GLY A 90 -6.34 -7.49 -14.49
CA GLY A 90 -6.33 -8.94 -14.51
C GLY A 90 -5.91 -9.51 -13.18
N CYS A 91 -6.14 -10.82 -13.03
CA CYS A 91 -5.63 -11.55 -11.88
C CYS A 91 -4.12 -11.79 -12.04
N ILE A 92 -3.39 -11.65 -10.95
CA ILE A 92 -2.00 -12.09 -10.84
C ILE A 92 -1.91 -13.13 -9.73
N HIS A 93 -1.06 -14.12 -9.94
CA HIS A 93 -0.79 -15.16 -8.95
C HIS A 93 0.63 -15.02 -8.42
N HIS A 94 0.93 -15.73 -7.32
CA HIS A 94 2.26 -15.85 -6.76
C HIS A 94 3.12 -16.78 -7.64
N ASP A 95 3.37 -16.33 -8.85
CA ASP A 95 4.13 -17.04 -9.86
C ASP A 95 4.98 -16.07 -10.68
N ASN A 96 6.28 -16.17 -10.54
CA ASN A 96 7.28 -15.38 -11.25
C ASN A 96 8.03 -16.21 -12.29
N GLY A 97 7.33 -17.09 -13.00
CA GLY A 97 7.88 -17.92 -14.06
C GLY A 97 8.95 -18.88 -13.54
N PRO A 98 10.21 -18.82 -14.06
CA PRO A 98 11.25 -19.78 -13.70
C PRO A 98 11.60 -19.85 -12.21
N VAL A 99 11.31 -18.80 -11.44
CA VAL A 99 11.57 -18.76 -9.99
C VAL A 99 10.37 -19.18 -9.16
N GLY A 100 9.26 -19.55 -9.80
CA GLY A 100 8.04 -20.02 -9.13
C GLY A 100 7.45 -18.98 -8.21
N ALA A 101 7.08 -19.38 -7.00
CA ALA A 101 6.50 -18.48 -6.00
C ALA A 101 7.54 -17.58 -5.30
N ALA A 102 8.82 -17.79 -5.51
CA ALA A 102 9.85 -16.90 -4.99
C ALA A 102 9.76 -15.54 -5.68
N THR A 103 9.78 -14.48 -4.88
CA THR A 103 9.65 -13.12 -5.41
C THR A 103 10.80 -12.23 -4.93
N PHE A 104 11.21 -11.34 -5.82
CA PHE A 104 12.23 -10.33 -5.58
C PHE A 104 11.65 -8.98 -5.93
N ALA A 105 11.98 -7.94 -5.18
CA ALA A 105 11.42 -6.60 -5.36
C ALA A 105 11.46 -6.11 -6.82
N ARG A 106 12.59 -6.32 -7.52
CA ARG A 106 12.70 -5.93 -8.94
C ARG A 106 11.80 -6.74 -9.88
N ALA A 107 11.55 -8.01 -9.57
CA ALA A 107 10.64 -8.85 -10.35
C ALA A 107 9.19 -8.36 -10.22
N GLU A 108 8.76 -8.00 -9.01
CA GLU A 108 7.45 -7.43 -8.78
C GLU A 108 7.28 -6.06 -9.42
N GLU A 109 8.26 -5.19 -9.31
CA GLU A 109 8.25 -3.88 -9.98
C GLU A 109 8.11 -4.05 -11.50
N ARG A 110 8.89 -4.96 -12.11
CA ARG A 110 8.80 -5.27 -13.54
C ARG A 110 7.41 -5.76 -13.96
N ARG A 111 6.75 -6.58 -13.14
CA ARG A 111 5.37 -7.03 -13.43
C ARG A 111 4.42 -5.85 -13.54
N VAL A 112 4.50 -4.92 -12.60
CA VAL A 112 3.66 -3.71 -12.60
C VAL A 112 4.01 -2.80 -13.77
N GLU A 113 5.30 -2.61 -14.09
CA GLU A 113 5.74 -1.84 -15.26
C GLU A 113 5.10 -2.38 -16.54
N LEU A 114 5.21 -3.68 -16.80
CA LEU A 114 4.65 -4.31 -18.00
C LEU A 114 3.13 -4.18 -18.07
N LEU A 115 2.44 -4.31 -16.95
CA LEU A 115 0.99 -4.14 -16.90
C LEU A 115 0.61 -2.68 -17.18
N LYS A 116 1.34 -1.71 -16.63
CA LYS A 116 1.13 -0.29 -16.93
C LYS A 116 1.35 0.02 -18.40
N GLU A 117 2.43 -0.47 -18.99
CA GLU A 117 2.72 -0.32 -20.42
C GLU A 117 1.61 -0.90 -21.30
N ALA A 118 1.00 -2.02 -20.86
CA ALA A 118 -0.13 -2.63 -21.55
C ALA A 118 -1.48 -1.90 -21.30
N GLY A 119 -1.50 -0.79 -20.55
CA GLY A 119 -2.68 0.03 -20.30
C GLY A 119 -3.55 -0.43 -19.13
N PHE A 120 -3.05 -1.32 -18.28
CA PHE A 120 -3.74 -1.70 -17.05
C PHE A 120 -3.65 -0.59 -15.99
N ASN A 121 -4.70 -0.45 -15.19
CA ASN A 121 -4.73 0.45 -14.04
C ASN A 121 -5.08 -0.26 -12.72
N SER A 122 -5.30 -1.58 -12.80
CA SER A 122 -5.67 -2.39 -11.63
C SER A 122 -5.20 -3.83 -11.78
N ILE A 123 -4.96 -4.47 -10.64
CA ILE A 123 -4.70 -5.90 -10.52
C ILE A 123 -5.55 -6.50 -9.41
N ARG A 124 -5.79 -7.79 -9.48
CA ARG A 124 -6.34 -8.60 -8.41
C ARG A 124 -5.27 -9.59 -7.95
N ALA A 125 -4.86 -9.49 -6.69
CA ALA A 125 -3.91 -10.41 -6.08
C ALA A 125 -4.64 -11.72 -5.74
N SER A 126 -4.56 -12.70 -6.63
CA SER A 126 -5.24 -13.99 -6.52
C SER A 126 -4.33 -15.04 -5.90
N HIS A 127 -4.73 -15.73 -4.86
CA HIS A 127 -5.88 -15.55 -3.98
C HIS A 127 -5.41 -15.30 -2.54
N ASN A 128 -4.25 -14.71 -2.39
CA ASN A 128 -3.56 -14.45 -1.12
C ASN A 128 -2.94 -13.07 -1.15
N SER A 129 -2.58 -12.56 0.02
CA SER A 129 -2.00 -11.24 0.17
C SER A 129 -0.75 -11.04 -0.68
N ALA A 130 -0.70 -9.92 -1.36
CA ALA A 130 0.44 -9.51 -2.17
C ALA A 130 1.69 -9.24 -1.29
N SER A 131 2.86 -9.35 -1.89
CA SER A 131 4.10 -8.95 -1.22
C SER A 131 4.17 -7.43 -1.04
N ALA A 132 4.84 -6.98 0.01
CA ALA A 132 5.09 -5.55 0.21
C ALA A 132 5.74 -4.92 -1.02
N ALA A 133 6.69 -5.61 -1.65
CA ALA A 133 7.36 -5.14 -2.86
C ALA A 133 6.42 -4.93 -4.05
N LEU A 134 5.40 -5.78 -4.21
CA LEU A 134 4.36 -5.59 -5.23
C LEU A 134 3.50 -4.37 -4.92
N LEU A 135 3.08 -4.21 -3.67
CA LEU A 135 2.26 -3.08 -3.23
C LEU A 135 3.02 -1.76 -3.37
N ASP A 136 4.29 -1.72 -2.97
CA ASP A 136 5.17 -0.55 -3.15
C ASP A 136 5.31 -0.17 -4.64
N ALA A 137 5.46 -1.16 -5.52
CA ALA A 137 5.50 -0.93 -6.95
C ALA A 137 4.16 -0.40 -7.49
N CYS A 138 3.03 -0.91 -7.00
CA CYS A 138 1.70 -0.43 -7.36
C CYS A 138 1.48 1.01 -6.90
N ASP A 139 1.88 1.36 -5.70
CA ASP A 139 1.81 2.73 -5.19
C ASP A 139 2.65 3.70 -6.01
N LYS A 140 3.87 3.29 -6.36
CA LYS A 140 4.83 4.09 -7.13
C LYS A 140 4.41 4.28 -8.59
N LEU A 141 3.85 3.25 -9.22
CA LEU A 141 3.55 3.23 -10.65
C LEU A 141 2.08 3.52 -10.96
N GLY A 142 1.23 3.71 -9.96
CA GLY A 142 -0.17 4.05 -10.16
C GLY A 142 -1.05 2.86 -10.53
N MET A 143 -0.99 1.78 -9.77
CA MET A 143 -1.80 0.59 -9.98
C MET A 143 -2.74 0.38 -8.79
N LEU A 144 -4.03 0.24 -9.02
CA LEU A 144 -4.98 -0.17 -7.99
C LEU A 144 -4.87 -1.66 -7.73
N VAL A 145 -5.03 -2.08 -6.49
CA VAL A 145 -4.96 -3.48 -6.09
C VAL A 145 -6.27 -3.90 -5.44
N MET A 146 -6.86 -4.98 -5.93
CA MET A 146 -7.87 -5.75 -5.22
C MET A 146 -7.15 -6.85 -4.46
N GLU A 147 -7.00 -6.63 -3.17
CA GLU A 147 -6.27 -7.54 -2.28
C GLU A 147 -7.18 -8.66 -1.80
N GLU A 148 -6.66 -9.87 -1.76
CA GLU A 148 -7.33 -11.05 -1.19
C GLU A 148 -6.49 -11.62 -0.05
N SER A 149 -7.12 -11.85 1.10
CA SER A 149 -6.40 -12.39 2.27
C SER A 149 -6.06 -13.86 2.11
N PHE A 150 -7.03 -14.65 1.61
CA PHE A 150 -6.89 -16.11 1.37
C PHE A 150 -8.01 -16.61 0.46
N ASP A 151 -7.77 -17.73 -0.19
CA ASP A 151 -8.71 -18.32 -1.18
C ASP A 151 -9.73 -19.29 -0.57
N MET A 152 -9.58 -19.65 0.71
CA MET A 152 -10.49 -20.51 1.47
C MET A 152 -11.25 -19.72 2.53
N TRP A 153 -12.45 -20.21 2.86
CA TRP A 153 -13.35 -19.61 3.85
C TRP A 153 -13.69 -20.69 4.89
N ALA A 154 -14.83 -20.53 5.58
CA ALA A 154 -15.33 -21.52 6.50
C ALA A 154 -15.84 -22.82 5.83
N GLU A 155 -16.13 -22.78 4.51
CA GLU A 155 -16.61 -23.93 3.75
C GLU A 155 -15.52 -24.51 2.86
N THR A 156 -15.32 -25.81 2.95
CA THR A 156 -14.37 -26.58 2.13
C THR A 156 -14.75 -26.48 0.64
N LYS A 157 -13.82 -26.07 -0.19
CA LYS A 157 -13.97 -26.05 -1.65
C LYS A 157 -13.49 -27.34 -2.32
N ARG A 158 -12.54 -28.01 -1.70
CA ARG A 158 -11.93 -29.28 -2.17
C ARG A 158 -11.55 -30.17 -1.00
N PRO A 159 -11.54 -31.51 -1.19
CA PRO A 159 -10.95 -32.40 -0.19
C PRO A 159 -9.52 -32.00 0.14
N PHE A 160 -9.18 -32.00 1.43
CA PHE A 160 -7.84 -31.68 1.94
C PHE A 160 -7.36 -30.25 1.72
N ASP A 161 -8.25 -29.29 1.54
CA ASP A 161 -7.89 -27.88 1.58
C ASP A 161 -7.67 -27.42 3.04
N TYR A 162 -7.22 -26.20 3.21
CA TYR A 162 -6.88 -25.64 4.53
C TYR A 162 -8.04 -24.89 5.22
N SER A 163 -9.27 -25.11 4.78
CA SER A 163 -10.46 -24.48 5.39
C SER A 163 -10.63 -24.82 6.89
N LEU A 164 -10.10 -25.96 7.33
CA LEU A 164 -10.09 -26.34 8.74
C LEU A 164 -9.06 -25.59 9.61
N SER A 165 -8.24 -24.74 8.98
CA SER A 165 -7.22 -23.95 9.69
C SER A 165 -7.69 -22.55 10.08
N PHE A 166 -8.97 -22.23 9.86
CA PHE A 166 -9.60 -20.96 10.17
C PHE A 166 -10.73 -21.12 11.20
#